data_48b65c5d29d6cfbca3888ff4c2a8bdbd
#
_entry.id   48b65c5d29d6cfbca3888ff4c2a8bdbd
#
_cell.length_a   1.000
_cell.length_b   1.000
_cell.length_c   1.000
_cell.angle_alpha   90.00
_cell.angle_beta   90.00
_cell.angle_gamma   90.00
#
_symmetry.space_group_name_H-M   'P 1'
#
loop_
_entity.id
_entity.type
_entity.pdbx_description
1 polymer ?
#
loop_
_entity_poly.entity_id
_entity_poly.type
_entity_poly.pdbx_seq_one_letter_code
_entity_poly.pdbx_strand_id
1 'polypeptide(L)'
;MLVVIGTMWRGTFWSRLPMMAVFAVIFNKMIGGVTGVYLSDVPADQYFHGNMFVTAHFHYMLMGAGLFGAMGGIAYYFPKMTGRYLDERTGSIGFWTAFAGFQITFMSMFVAGLQGQPRRVLQFDNMFNISNWISTIGAYVIGIGMLIFLAAIISSWRSGQVAPSNPWHAQTLDWQTQTPVPLDNFPVLPVVTKLPYDYGVPDPLDPKTLEKQYDEKVGAPS
;
A
#
# COMPACT_ATOMS: atom_id res chain seq x y z
N MET A 1 -1.06 14.06 1.66
CA MET A 1 -0.18 13.53 2.71
C MET A 1 -0.48 14.15 4.09
N LEU A 2 -0.48 15.48 4.24
CA LEU A 2 -0.80 16.15 5.52
C LEU A 2 -2.19 15.76 6.07
N VAL A 3 -3.20 15.65 5.23
CA VAL A 3 -4.56 15.20 5.63
C VAL A 3 -4.52 13.80 6.24
N VAL A 4 -3.80 12.85 5.62
CA VAL A 4 -3.68 11.48 6.13
C VAL A 4 -2.98 11.47 7.50
N ILE A 5 -1.86 12.19 7.62
CA ILE A 5 -1.14 12.33 8.89
C ILE A 5 -2.03 13.00 9.94
N GLY A 6 -2.75 14.07 9.56
CA GLY A 6 -3.68 14.76 10.44
C GLY A 6 -4.83 13.88 10.93
N THR A 7 -5.38 13.04 10.06
CA THR A 7 -6.43 12.07 10.42
C THR A 7 -5.91 11.01 11.40
N MET A 8 -4.65 10.60 11.26
CA MET A 8 -4.02 9.62 12.16
C MET A 8 -3.58 10.23 13.50
N TRP A 9 -3.46 11.56 13.58
CA TRP A 9 -2.98 12.25 14.77
C TRP A 9 -3.94 12.06 15.93
N ARG A 10 -3.45 11.48 17.03
CA ARG A 10 -4.23 11.11 18.21
C ARG A 10 -5.38 10.12 17.96
N GLY A 11 -5.40 9.50 16.78
CA GLY A 11 -6.33 8.42 16.48
C GLY A 11 -5.83 7.08 16.97
N THR A 12 -6.74 6.11 17.07
CA THR A 12 -6.40 4.69 17.21
C THR A 12 -6.43 4.06 15.82
N PHE A 13 -5.48 3.19 15.55
CA PHE A 13 -5.43 2.47 14.28
C PHE A 13 -5.06 1.00 14.50
N TRP A 14 -5.56 0.15 13.62
CA TRP A 14 -5.25 -1.26 13.63
C TRP A 14 -4.05 -1.54 12.72
N SER A 15 -3.07 -2.26 13.24
CA SER A 15 -1.87 -2.65 12.48
C SER A 15 -2.17 -3.79 11.51
N ARG A 16 -3.19 -3.62 10.66
CA ARG A 16 -3.57 -4.53 9.59
C ARG A 16 -2.96 -4.11 8.26
N LEU A 17 -2.95 -5.03 7.30
CA LEU A 17 -2.33 -4.82 5.99
C LEU A 17 -2.72 -3.48 5.32
N PRO A 18 -3.99 -3.05 5.30
CA PRO A 18 -4.34 -1.75 4.73
C PRO A 18 -3.63 -0.58 5.41
N MET A 19 -3.50 -0.59 6.74
CA MET A 19 -2.81 0.45 7.49
C MET A 19 -1.29 0.41 7.27
N MET A 20 -0.70 -0.79 7.20
CA MET A 20 0.72 -0.97 6.84
C MET A 20 1.02 -0.38 5.46
N ALA A 21 0.09 -0.53 4.51
CA ALA A 21 0.21 0.07 3.17
C ALA A 21 0.18 1.60 3.22
N VAL A 22 -0.64 2.21 4.08
CA VAL A 22 -0.63 3.67 4.30
C VAL A 22 0.73 4.14 4.79
N PHE A 23 1.32 3.47 5.78
CA PHE A 23 2.66 3.81 6.27
C PHE A 23 3.73 3.65 5.20
N ALA A 24 3.69 2.56 4.42
CA ALA A 24 4.62 2.35 3.30
C ALA A 24 4.52 3.45 2.24
N VAL A 25 3.30 3.86 1.89
CA VAL A 25 3.05 4.96 0.94
C VAL A 25 3.58 6.28 1.49
N ILE A 26 3.35 6.59 2.76
CA ILE A 26 3.87 7.81 3.41
C ILE A 26 5.40 7.80 3.36
N PHE A 27 6.03 6.70 3.77
CA PHE A 27 7.48 6.54 3.77
C PHE A 27 8.08 6.74 2.37
N ASN A 28 7.55 6.06 1.37
CA ASN A 28 8.03 6.18 0.00
C ASN A 28 7.84 7.61 -0.55
N LYS A 29 6.70 8.22 -0.26
CA LYS A 29 6.42 9.61 -0.65
C LYS A 29 7.32 10.63 0.05
N MET A 30 7.77 10.37 1.26
CA MET A 30 8.76 11.22 1.95
C MET A 30 10.09 11.18 1.22
N ILE A 31 10.61 9.99 0.91
CA ILE A 31 11.86 9.83 0.18
C ILE A 31 11.74 10.44 -1.22
N GLY A 32 10.68 10.12 -1.95
CA GLY A 32 10.43 10.66 -3.28
C GLY A 32 10.25 12.18 -3.26
N GLY A 33 9.57 12.74 -2.25
CA GLY A 33 9.40 14.18 -2.11
C GLY A 33 10.71 14.91 -1.88
N VAL A 34 11.53 14.45 -0.95
CA VAL A 34 12.86 15.06 -0.68
C VAL A 34 13.75 14.99 -1.91
N THR A 35 13.83 13.83 -2.56
CA THR A 35 14.64 13.69 -3.79
C THR A 35 14.10 14.51 -4.95
N GLY A 36 12.79 14.79 -4.98
CA GLY A 36 12.16 15.70 -5.95
C GLY A 36 12.56 17.16 -5.75
N VAL A 37 12.75 17.59 -4.50
CA VAL A 37 13.28 18.93 -4.21
C VAL A 37 14.69 19.07 -4.76
N TYR A 38 15.54 18.06 -4.61
CA TYR A 38 16.87 18.07 -5.24
C TYR A 38 16.82 18.20 -6.76
N LEU A 39 15.89 17.52 -7.41
CA LEU A 39 15.72 17.59 -8.87
C LEU A 39 15.06 18.89 -9.33
N SER A 40 14.41 19.65 -8.45
CA SER A 40 13.83 20.96 -8.77
C SER A 40 14.84 22.12 -8.63
N ASP A 41 15.96 21.87 -7.93
CA ASP A 41 17.03 22.84 -7.76
C ASP A 41 17.99 22.78 -8.94
N VAL A 42 18.07 23.87 -9.71
CA VAL A 42 18.84 23.93 -10.98
C VAL A 42 20.31 23.54 -10.82
N PRO A 43 21.07 24.04 -9.81
CA PRO A 43 22.44 23.59 -9.59
C PRO A 43 22.58 22.11 -9.34
N ALA A 44 21.66 21.50 -8.59
CA ALA A 44 21.67 20.07 -8.31
C ALA A 44 21.24 19.26 -9.54
N ASP A 45 20.20 19.71 -10.26
CA ASP A 45 19.67 19.01 -11.44
C ASP A 45 20.70 18.91 -12.57
N GLN A 46 21.63 19.85 -12.70
CA GLN A 46 22.73 19.75 -13.66
C GLN A 46 23.55 18.47 -13.52
N TYR A 47 23.68 17.94 -12.29
CA TYR A 47 24.41 16.68 -12.03
C TYR A 47 23.51 15.44 -12.12
N PHE A 48 22.21 15.57 -11.83
CA PHE A 48 21.30 14.44 -11.75
C PHE A 48 20.41 14.27 -12.97
N HIS A 49 20.29 15.31 -13.80
CA HIS A 49 19.44 15.26 -14.99
C HIS A 49 19.86 14.11 -15.94
N GLY A 50 18.91 13.24 -16.25
CA GLY A 50 19.16 12.17 -17.22
C GLY A 50 19.92 10.96 -16.69
N ASN A 51 20.18 10.86 -15.39
CA ASN A 51 20.84 9.71 -14.78
C ASN A 51 19.88 8.79 -13.97
N MET A 52 20.42 7.76 -13.32
CA MET A 52 19.64 6.79 -12.55
C MET A 52 19.00 7.37 -11.28
N PHE A 53 19.46 8.53 -10.79
CA PHE A 53 18.82 9.22 -9.67
C PHE A 53 17.38 9.64 -10.01
N VAL A 54 17.16 10.19 -11.21
CA VAL A 54 15.81 10.52 -11.69
C VAL A 54 14.93 9.28 -11.77
N THR A 55 15.52 8.17 -12.23
CA THR A 55 14.80 6.89 -12.32
C THR A 55 14.34 6.41 -10.94
N ALA A 56 15.22 6.43 -9.95
CA ALA A 56 14.89 6.07 -8.58
C ALA A 56 13.80 7.00 -8.01
N HIS A 57 13.96 8.32 -8.17
CA HIS A 57 13.00 9.31 -7.69
C HIS A 57 11.57 9.04 -8.17
N PHE A 58 11.37 8.93 -9.49
CA PHE A 58 10.00 8.76 -9.97
C PHE A 58 9.39 7.40 -9.61
N HIS A 59 10.20 6.35 -9.41
CA HIS A 59 9.69 5.08 -8.89
C HIS A 59 9.22 5.20 -7.44
N TYR A 60 9.91 5.96 -6.59
CA TYR A 60 9.43 6.27 -5.24
C TYR A 60 8.10 7.03 -5.26
N MET A 61 7.92 7.95 -6.21
CA MET A 61 6.70 8.76 -6.33
C MET A 61 5.53 7.98 -6.94
N LEU A 62 5.76 7.25 -8.03
CA LEU A 62 4.71 6.55 -8.78
C LEU A 62 4.50 5.12 -8.29
N MET A 63 5.52 4.28 -8.37
CA MET A 63 5.42 2.87 -7.99
C MET A 63 5.33 2.71 -6.47
N GLY A 64 6.14 3.46 -5.71
CA GLY A 64 6.14 3.43 -4.25
C GLY A 64 4.81 3.83 -3.62
N ALA A 65 4.05 4.72 -4.27
CA ALA A 65 2.71 5.08 -3.84
C ALA A 65 1.65 4.19 -4.51
N GLY A 66 1.73 4.02 -5.83
CA GLY A 66 0.71 3.32 -6.62
C GLY A 66 0.65 1.82 -6.31
N LEU A 67 1.78 1.11 -6.35
CA LEU A 67 1.82 -0.32 -6.07
C LEU A 67 1.36 -0.64 -4.64
N PHE A 68 1.99 -0.02 -3.64
CA PHE A 68 1.66 -0.31 -2.24
C PHE A 68 0.29 0.23 -1.85
N GLY A 69 -0.14 1.35 -2.44
CA GLY A 69 -1.50 1.85 -2.29
C GLY A 69 -2.53 0.90 -2.89
N ALA A 70 -2.27 0.32 -4.06
CA ALA A 70 -3.14 -0.68 -4.69
C ALA A 70 -3.22 -1.96 -3.86
N MET A 71 -2.08 -2.47 -3.34
CA MET A 71 -2.08 -3.64 -2.45
C MET A 71 -2.90 -3.39 -1.19
N GLY A 72 -2.77 -2.21 -0.57
CA GLY A 72 -3.56 -1.80 0.58
C GLY A 72 -5.05 -1.64 0.24
N GLY A 73 -5.37 -1.03 -0.90
CA GLY A 73 -6.74 -0.87 -1.39
C GLY A 73 -7.42 -2.21 -1.68
N ILE A 74 -6.70 -3.14 -2.33
CA ILE A 74 -7.19 -4.52 -2.54
C ILE A 74 -7.48 -5.18 -1.19
N ALA A 75 -6.55 -5.14 -0.24
CA ALA A 75 -6.75 -5.73 1.07
C ALA A 75 -7.94 -5.13 1.83
N TYR A 76 -8.12 -3.81 1.73
CA TYR A 76 -9.21 -3.09 2.37
C TYR A 76 -10.57 -3.45 1.79
N TYR A 77 -10.69 -3.44 0.45
CA TYR A 77 -11.96 -3.71 -0.24
C TYR A 77 -12.19 -5.19 -0.56
N PHE A 78 -11.24 -6.07 -0.30
CA PHE A 78 -11.36 -7.50 -0.58
C PHE A 78 -12.65 -8.13 -0.03
N PRO A 79 -13.04 -7.84 1.23
CA PRO A 79 -14.31 -8.36 1.77
C PRO A 79 -15.53 -7.91 0.96
N LYS A 80 -15.58 -6.65 0.54
CA LYS A 80 -16.70 -6.12 -0.27
C LYS A 80 -16.75 -6.72 -1.66
N MET A 81 -15.59 -7.00 -2.26
CA MET A 81 -15.49 -7.54 -3.62
C MET A 81 -15.83 -9.02 -3.67
N THR A 82 -15.39 -9.80 -2.67
CA THR A 82 -15.44 -11.27 -2.71
C THR A 82 -16.36 -11.89 -1.66
N GLY A 83 -16.78 -11.14 -0.65
CA GLY A 83 -17.49 -11.65 0.52
C GLY A 83 -16.61 -12.43 1.50
N ARG A 84 -15.29 -12.38 1.33
CA ARG A 84 -14.33 -13.15 2.15
C ARG A 84 -13.22 -12.25 2.66
N TYR A 85 -12.58 -12.64 3.76
CA TYR A 85 -11.37 -11.98 4.23
C TYR A 85 -10.16 -12.39 3.39
N LEU A 86 -9.27 -11.44 3.13
CA LEU A 86 -7.91 -11.73 2.64
C LEU A 86 -7.12 -12.38 3.78
N ASP A 87 -6.37 -13.45 3.48
CA ASP A 87 -5.44 -14.02 4.45
C ASP A 87 -4.35 -13.00 4.82
N GLU A 88 -4.51 -12.45 6.03
CA GLU A 88 -3.67 -11.37 6.55
C GLU A 88 -2.20 -11.79 6.64
N ARG A 89 -1.94 -13.04 7.05
CA ARG A 89 -0.58 -13.53 7.22
C ARG A 89 0.17 -13.62 5.90
N THR A 90 -0.38 -14.35 4.94
CA THR A 90 0.26 -14.52 3.62
C THR A 90 0.29 -13.20 2.86
N GLY A 91 -0.77 -12.39 2.96
CA GLY A 91 -0.84 -11.06 2.36
C GLY A 91 0.24 -10.13 2.90
N SER A 92 0.46 -10.10 4.22
CA SER A 92 1.49 -9.29 4.86
C SER A 92 2.90 -9.75 4.51
N ILE A 93 3.15 -11.06 4.44
CA ILE A 93 4.44 -11.60 3.99
C ILE A 93 4.74 -11.12 2.57
N GLY A 94 3.78 -11.26 1.64
CA GLY A 94 3.93 -10.80 0.26
C GLY A 94 4.19 -9.30 0.18
N PHE A 95 3.43 -8.52 0.94
CA PHE A 95 3.56 -7.06 1.01
C PHE A 95 4.95 -6.63 1.49
N TRP A 96 5.41 -7.14 2.64
CA TRP A 96 6.70 -6.74 3.21
C TRP A 96 7.89 -7.25 2.40
N THR A 97 7.76 -8.43 1.77
CA THR A 97 8.77 -8.92 0.83
C THR A 97 8.89 -7.99 -0.37
N ALA A 98 7.76 -7.59 -0.98
CA ALA A 98 7.75 -6.64 -2.08
C ALA A 98 8.30 -5.27 -1.66
N PHE A 99 7.96 -4.79 -0.46
CA PHE A 99 8.45 -3.53 0.08
C PHE A 99 9.97 -3.55 0.30
N ALA A 100 10.51 -4.60 0.90
CA ALA A 100 11.95 -4.76 1.08
C ALA A 100 12.68 -4.80 -0.27
N GLY A 101 12.18 -5.58 -1.23
CA GLY A 101 12.71 -5.61 -2.59
C GLY A 101 12.69 -4.24 -3.26
N PHE A 102 11.61 -3.48 -3.07
CA PHE A 102 11.48 -2.12 -3.60
C PHE A 102 12.58 -1.19 -3.02
N GLN A 103 12.80 -1.22 -1.70
CA GLN A 103 13.85 -0.41 -1.08
C GLN A 103 15.24 -0.80 -1.61
N ILE A 104 15.54 -2.10 -1.69
CA ILE A 104 16.82 -2.60 -2.21
C ILE A 104 17.05 -2.12 -3.65
N THR A 105 16.05 -2.26 -4.51
CA THR A 105 16.13 -1.88 -5.93
C THR A 105 16.41 -0.39 -6.08
N PHE A 106 15.55 0.45 -5.53
CA PHE A 106 15.57 1.88 -5.87
C PHE A 106 16.54 2.70 -5.03
N MET A 107 16.87 2.25 -3.80
CA MET A 107 18.00 2.85 -3.06
C MET A 107 19.33 2.60 -3.77
N SER A 108 19.53 1.40 -4.32
CA SER A 108 20.73 1.11 -5.13
C SER A 108 20.79 1.96 -6.41
N MET A 109 19.63 2.25 -7.04
CA MET A 109 19.58 3.16 -8.18
C MET A 109 19.90 4.61 -7.82
N PHE A 110 19.57 5.08 -6.61
CA PHE A 110 20.03 6.39 -6.14
C PHE A 110 21.55 6.43 -6.04
N VAL A 111 22.16 5.38 -5.49
CA VAL A 111 23.64 5.29 -5.40
C VAL A 111 24.26 5.31 -6.80
N ALA A 112 23.76 4.54 -7.74
CA ALA A 112 24.22 4.54 -9.13
C ALA A 112 24.07 5.93 -9.78
N GLY A 113 22.96 6.62 -9.51
CA GLY A 113 22.72 7.98 -10.01
C GLY A 113 23.68 9.00 -9.41
N LEU A 114 23.97 8.91 -8.09
CA LEU A 114 24.98 9.77 -7.44
C LEU A 114 26.39 9.56 -8.01
N GLN A 115 26.68 8.35 -8.50
CA GLN A 115 27.92 8.03 -9.20
C GLN A 115 27.94 8.48 -10.66
N GLY A 116 26.82 9.02 -11.17
CA GLY A 116 26.71 9.55 -12.53
C GLY A 116 26.25 8.53 -13.59
N GLN A 117 25.73 7.37 -13.21
CA GLN A 117 25.24 6.39 -14.19
C GLN A 117 24.11 6.97 -15.04
N PRO A 118 24.28 7.09 -16.39
CA PRO A 118 23.20 7.55 -17.26
C PRO A 118 22.03 6.56 -17.27
N ARG A 119 20.80 7.07 -17.38
CA ARG A 119 19.64 6.24 -17.67
C ARG A 119 19.52 5.92 -19.16
N ARG A 120 18.80 4.88 -19.52
CA ARG A 120 18.46 4.50 -20.91
C ARG A 120 19.68 4.14 -21.78
N VAL A 121 20.76 3.66 -21.17
CA VAL A 121 21.93 3.17 -21.88
C VAL A 121 21.93 1.65 -21.89
N LEU A 122 22.40 1.06 -22.99
CA LEU A 122 22.56 -0.38 -23.13
C LEU A 122 23.82 -0.89 -22.42
N GLN A 123 24.86 -0.09 -22.44
CA GLN A 123 26.16 -0.41 -21.82
C GLN A 123 26.51 0.67 -20.82
N PHE A 124 27.10 0.27 -19.70
CA PHE A 124 27.56 1.16 -18.63
C PHE A 124 28.91 0.70 -18.12
N ASP A 125 29.64 1.60 -17.47
CA ASP A 125 30.96 1.33 -16.91
C ASP A 125 30.89 0.28 -15.79
N ASN A 126 31.96 -0.50 -15.64
CA ASN A 126 32.08 -1.55 -14.62
C ASN A 126 31.94 -1.02 -13.18
N MET A 127 32.20 0.27 -12.95
CA MET A 127 32.01 0.87 -11.63
C MET A 127 30.57 0.81 -11.12
N PHE A 128 29.58 0.72 -12.02
CA PHE A 128 28.16 0.62 -11.68
C PHE A 128 27.65 -0.81 -11.47
N ASN A 129 28.49 -1.83 -11.73
CA ASN A 129 28.08 -3.23 -11.67
C ASN A 129 27.45 -3.61 -10.33
N ILE A 130 28.05 -3.20 -9.20
CA ILE A 130 27.58 -3.56 -7.87
C ILE A 130 26.17 -3.00 -7.65
N SER A 131 25.95 -1.71 -7.95
CA SER A 131 24.63 -1.08 -7.78
C SER A 131 23.58 -1.74 -8.68
N ASN A 132 23.92 -2.08 -9.92
CA ASN A 132 23.00 -2.74 -10.85
C ASN A 132 22.69 -4.18 -10.42
N TRP A 133 23.67 -4.93 -9.89
CA TRP A 133 23.43 -6.26 -9.34
C TRP A 133 22.50 -6.23 -8.12
N ILE A 134 22.72 -5.29 -7.19
CA ILE A 134 21.84 -5.10 -6.03
C ILE A 134 20.42 -4.74 -6.48
N SER A 135 20.29 -3.82 -7.45
CA SER A 135 18.99 -3.47 -8.03
C SER A 135 18.30 -4.68 -8.66
N THR A 136 19.03 -5.52 -9.37
CA THR A 136 18.49 -6.73 -10.00
C THR A 136 18.00 -7.73 -8.97
N ILE A 137 18.77 -7.97 -7.92
CA ILE A 137 18.35 -8.84 -6.81
C ILE A 137 17.08 -8.29 -6.16
N GLY A 138 17.05 -6.99 -5.88
CA GLY A 138 15.86 -6.33 -5.34
C GLY A 138 14.63 -6.50 -6.22
N ALA A 139 14.78 -6.40 -7.55
CA ALA A 139 13.70 -6.59 -8.51
C ALA A 139 13.12 -8.02 -8.46
N TYR A 140 13.97 -9.04 -8.33
CA TYR A 140 13.50 -10.42 -8.11
C TYR A 140 12.75 -10.57 -6.79
N VAL A 141 13.21 -9.91 -5.72
CA VAL A 141 12.52 -9.92 -4.41
C VAL A 141 11.15 -9.25 -4.52
N ILE A 142 11.00 -8.13 -5.28
CA ILE A 142 9.70 -7.53 -5.59
C ILE A 142 8.80 -8.58 -6.27
N GLY A 143 9.31 -9.24 -7.31
CA GLY A 143 8.55 -10.26 -8.05
C GLY A 143 8.06 -11.39 -7.15
N ILE A 144 8.90 -11.92 -6.29
CA ILE A 144 8.55 -12.94 -5.30
C ILE A 144 7.46 -12.43 -4.35
N GLY A 145 7.62 -11.22 -3.80
CA GLY A 145 6.61 -10.62 -2.93
C GLY A 145 5.26 -10.45 -3.61
N MET A 146 5.24 -10.01 -4.87
CA MET A 146 4.03 -9.90 -5.67
C MET A 146 3.36 -11.25 -5.94
N LEU A 147 4.14 -12.30 -6.22
CA LEU A 147 3.61 -13.65 -6.41
C LEU A 147 3.00 -14.21 -5.11
N ILE A 148 3.62 -13.98 -3.95
CA ILE A 148 3.07 -14.37 -2.65
C ILE A 148 1.76 -13.62 -2.39
N PHE A 149 1.71 -12.32 -2.67
CA PHE A 149 0.49 -11.53 -2.51
C PHE A 149 -0.63 -11.99 -3.44
N LEU A 150 -0.31 -12.30 -4.69
CA LEU A 150 -1.26 -12.88 -5.64
C LEU A 150 -1.79 -14.25 -5.17
N ALA A 151 -0.91 -15.09 -4.64
CA ALA A 151 -1.31 -16.37 -4.06
C ALA A 151 -2.27 -16.18 -2.86
N ALA A 152 -2.03 -15.17 -2.00
CA ALA A 152 -2.95 -14.81 -0.93
C ALA A 152 -4.33 -14.39 -1.48
N ILE A 153 -4.38 -13.59 -2.53
CA ILE A 153 -5.63 -13.20 -3.21
C ILE A 153 -6.39 -14.43 -3.71
N ILE A 154 -5.72 -15.29 -4.47
CA ILE A 154 -6.34 -16.45 -5.12
C ILE A 154 -6.83 -17.46 -4.07
N SER A 155 -6.02 -17.76 -3.06
CA SER A 155 -6.38 -18.70 -1.99
C SER A 155 -7.54 -18.17 -1.16
N SER A 156 -7.51 -16.91 -0.79
CA SER A 156 -8.56 -16.27 -0.01
C SER A 156 -9.88 -16.16 -0.78
N TRP A 157 -9.82 -15.91 -2.07
CA TRP A 157 -11.01 -15.89 -2.91
C TRP A 157 -11.70 -17.27 -2.97
N ARG A 158 -10.90 -18.34 -3.06
CA ARG A 158 -11.43 -19.71 -3.14
C ARG A 158 -11.91 -20.26 -1.81
N SER A 159 -11.13 -20.08 -0.74
CA SER A 159 -11.30 -20.76 0.54
C SER A 159 -11.16 -19.87 1.79
N GLY A 160 -11.11 -18.53 1.61
CA GLY A 160 -11.02 -17.59 2.74
C GLY A 160 -12.26 -17.61 3.63
N GLN A 161 -12.12 -17.15 4.86
CA GLN A 161 -13.24 -16.99 5.79
C GLN A 161 -14.28 -16.00 5.23
N VAL A 162 -15.56 -16.30 5.45
CA VAL A 162 -16.65 -15.41 5.05
C VAL A 162 -16.61 -14.15 5.90
N ALA A 163 -16.64 -13.00 5.23
CA ALA A 163 -16.61 -11.70 5.87
C ALA A 163 -18.04 -11.20 6.17
N PRO A 164 -18.26 -10.48 7.28
CA PRO A 164 -19.50 -9.77 7.52
C PRO A 164 -19.66 -8.60 6.54
N SER A 165 -20.86 -8.00 6.51
CA SER A 165 -21.14 -6.87 5.61
C SER A 165 -20.24 -5.65 5.82
N ASN A 166 -19.82 -5.40 7.06
CA ASN A 166 -18.93 -4.29 7.42
C ASN A 166 -17.82 -4.77 8.38
N PRO A 167 -16.75 -5.41 7.86
CA PRO A 167 -15.69 -5.98 8.70
C PRO A 167 -14.83 -4.95 9.42
N TRP A 168 -14.79 -3.72 8.90
CA TRP A 168 -13.98 -2.62 9.45
C TRP A 168 -14.76 -1.72 10.40
N HIS A 169 -16.07 -1.99 10.58
CA HIS A 169 -16.98 -1.10 11.32
C HIS A 169 -16.92 0.35 10.83
N ALA A 170 -16.69 0.49 9.51
CA ALA A 170 -16.59 1.79 8.88
C ALA A 170 -17.97 2.43 8.79
N GLN A 171 -18.03 3.74 9.00
CA GLN A 171 -19.29 4.50 9.06
C GLN A 171 -19.64 5.16 7.73
N THR A 172 -18.82 4.96 6.70
CA THR A 172 -19.07 5.51 5.36
C THR A 172 -20.11 4.68 4.60
N LEU A 173 -20.79 5.32 3.66
CA LEU A 173 -21.94 4.75 2.98
C LEU A 173 -21.60 3.48 2.15
N ASP A 174 -20.39 3.41 1.60
CA ASP A 174 -19.89 2.27 0.85
C ASP A 174 -19.82 0.97 1.69
N TRP A 175 -19.65 1.10 3.02
CA TRP A 175 -19.65 -0.04 3.94
C TRP A 175 -21.03 -0.44 4.45
N GLN A 176 -22.07 0.34 4.12
CA GLN A 176 -23.46 0.00 4.47
C GLN A 176 -24.14 -0.87 3.39
N THR A 177 -23.49 -1.09 2.24
CA THR A 177 -23.99 -1.99 1.19
C THR A 177 -23.92 -3.45 1.61
N GLN A 178 -24.63 -4.32 0.91
CA GLN A 178 -24.50 -5.77 1.05
C GLN A 178 -23.10 -6.26 0.66
N THR A 179 -22.72 -7.43 1.13
CA THR A 179 -21.42 -8.06 0.84
C THR A 179 -21.66 -9.49 0.29
N PRO A 180 -21.19 -9.81 -0.92
CA PRO A 180 -20.55 -8.94 -1.91
C PRO A 180 -21.48 -7.80 -2.39
N VAL A 181 -20.89 -6.70 -2.88
CA VAL A 181 -21.65 -5.55 -3.38
C VAL A 181 -22.50 -5.95 -4.59
N PRO A 182 -23.82 -5.71 -4.58
CA PRO A 182 -24.67 -5.97 -5.75
C PRO A 182 -24.40 -4.96 -6.87
N LEU A 183 -24.86 -5.27 -8.09
CA LEU A 183 -24.59 -4.46 -9.28
C LEU A 183 -25.07 -3.00 -9.13
N ASP A 184 -26.21 -2.81 -8.47
CA ASP A 184 -26.84 -1.48 -8.26
C ASP A 184 -26.39 -0.81 -6.94
N ASN A 185 -25.40 -1.36 -6.23
CA ASN A 185 -24.91 -0.96 -4.92
C ASN A 185 -25.96 -1.05 -3.81
N PHE A 186 -27.13 -0.39 -3.99
CA PHE A 186 -28.23 -0.39 -3.03
C PHE A 186 -29.52 -0.84 -3.72
N PRO A 187 -30.18 -1.93 -3.27
CA PRO A 187 -31.48 -2.34 -3.79
C PRO A 187 -32.58 -1.28 -3.56
N VAL A 188 -32.44 -0.54 -2.46
CA VAL A 188 -33.28 0.62 -2.14
C VAL A 188 -32.38 1.79 -1.83
N LEU A 189 -32.63 2.94 -2.41
CA LEU A 189 -31.82 4.15 -2.19
C LEU A 189 -31.86 4.54 -0.71
N PRO A 190 -30.68 4.62 -0.05
CA PRO A 190 -30.63 4.99 1.36
C PRO A 190 -31.02 6.47 1.54
N VAL A 191 -31.84 6.74 2.54
CA VAL A 191 -32.13 8.11 2.96
C VAL A 191 -31.01 8.58 3.88
N VAL A 192 -30.25 9.56 3.41
CA VAL A 192 -29.12 10.14 4.17
C VAL A 192 -29.66 11.19 5.15
N THR A 193 -29.74 10.85 6.41
CA THR A 193 -30.26 11.73 7.48
C THR A 193 -29.19 12.25 8.42
N LYS A 194 -27.96 11.76 8.31
CA LYS A 194 -26.84 12.09 9.22
C LYS A 194 -25.64 12.63 8.43
N LEU A 195 -24.68 13.20 9.13
CA LEU A 195 -23.41 13.65 8.57
C LEU A 195 -22.59 12.46 8.05
N PRO A 196 -21.66 12.69 7.09
CA PRO A 196 -20.68 11.68 6.71
C PRO A 196 -19.97 11.11 7.95
N TYR A 197 -19.71 9.80 7.94
CA TYR A 197 -19.13 9.01 9.03
C TYR A 197 -20.11 8.57 10.14
N ASP A 198 -21.39 8.93 10.06
CA ASP A 198 -22.43 8.47 11.00
C ASP A 198 -23.49 7.58 10.34
N TYR A 199 -23.24 7.12 9.11
CA TYR A 199 -24.18 6.30 8.37
C TYR A 199 -24.33 4.91 8.99
N GLY A 200 -25.56 4.52 9.32
CA GLY A 200 -25.92 3.16 9.69
C GLY A 200 -25.43 2.66 11.06
N VAL A 201 -24.76 3.51 11.86
CA VAL A 201 -24.34 3.15 13.21
C VAL A 201 -25.10 4.01 14.22
N PRO A 202 -25.93 3.42 15.11
CA PRO A 202 -26.68 4.15 16.14
C PRO A 202 -25.73 4.86 17.12
N ASP A 203 -24.69 4.16 17.59
CA ASP A 203 -23.65 4.68 18.47
C ASP A 203 -22.27 4.19 18.02
N PRO A 204 -21.28 5.10 17.90
CA PRO A 204 -19.91 4.67 17.60
C PRO A 204 -19.37 3.86 18.77
N LEU A 205 -19.04 2.59 18.52
CA LEU A 205 -18.38 1.74 19.50
C LEU A 205 -16.94 2.25 19.74
N ASP A 206 -16.46 2.09 20.96
CA ASP A 206 -15.06 2.38 21.28
C ASP A 206 -14.13 1.54 20.37
N PRO A 207 -13.11 2.17 19.73
CA PRO A 207 -12.19 1.50 18.84
C PRO A 207 -11.55 0.23 19.40
N LYS A 208 -11.22 0.21 20.70
CA LYS A 208 -10.66 -0.97 21.37
C LYS A 208 -11.65 -2.14 21.44
N THR A 209 -12.92 -1.83 21.65
CA THR A 209 -14.00 -2.83 21.65
C THR A 209 -14.20 -3.41 20.24
N LEU A 210 -14.12 -2.56 19.20
CA LEU A 210 -14.20 -2.96 17.81
C LEU A 210 -13.03 -3.85 17.39
N GLU A 211 -11.81 -3.50 17.78
CA GLU A 211 -10.61 -4.30 17.53
C GLU A 211 -10.73 -5.69 18.15
N LYS A 212 -11.15 -5.76 19.42
CA LYS A 212 -11.36 -7.01 20.12
C LYS A 212 -12.43 -7.89 19.45
N GLN A 213 -13.56 -7.29 19.05
CA GLN A 213 -14.61 -8.02 18.33
C GLN A 213 -14.15 -8.50 16.94
N TYR A 214 -13.30 -7.74 16.28
CA TYR A 214 -12.71 -8.13 15.01
C TYR A 214 -11.77 -9.33 15.20
N ASP A 215 -10.88 -9.29 16.17
CA ASP A 215 -9.92 -10.35 16.46
C ASP A 215 -10.61 -11.65 16.91
N GLU A 216 -11.68 -11.57 17.70
CA GLU A 216 -12.49 -12.72 18.08
C GLU A 216 -13.17 -13.38 16.86
N LYS A 217 -13.58 -12.62 15.84
CA LYS A 217 -14.24 -13.14 14.64
C LYS A 217 -13.28 -13.67 13.58
N VAL A 218 -12.09 -13.09 13.49
CA VAL A 218 -11.11 -13.43 12.44
C VAL A 218 -10.07 -14.43 12.94
N GLY A 219 -10.02 -14.68 14.25
CA GLY A 219 -8.96 -15.42 14.91
C GLY A 219 -7.70 -14.56 14.98
N ALA A 220 -7.30 -14.16 16.20
CA ALA A 220 -6.04 -13.47 16.39
C ALA A 220 -4.91 -14.35 15.83
N PRO A 221 -3.95 -13.80 15.08
CA PRO A 221 -2.77 -14.55 14.74
C PRO A 221 -2.02 -14.86 16.03
N SER A 222 -2.02 -16.15 16.39
CA SER A 222 -1.22 -16.70 17.49
C SER A 222 0.26 -16.50 17.25
#